data_c716a7aab0cc47032008cd567c660115
#
_entry.id   c716a7aab0cc47032008cd567c660115
#
_cell.length_a   1.000
_cell.length_b   1.000
_cell.length_c   1.000
_cell.angle_alpha   90.00
_cell.angle_beta   90.00
_cell.angle_gamma   90.00
#
_symmetry.space_group_name_H-M   'P 1'
#
loop_
_entity.id
_entity.type
_entity.pdbx_description
1 polymer ?
#
loop_
_entity_poly.entity_id
_entity_poly.type
_entity_poly.pdbx_seq_one_letter_code
_entity_poly.pdbx_strand_id
1 'polypeptide(L)'
;MNQSERRRYLIQELTKENPQYNNLQIPQTKEEQKQLLRSLMNIRVASPISDEFAQIQDEYLTEENKSRGIIQLEDLTEIKKGIYLWQGDITRLKVSAIVNAANSGMTGCYQPCHNCIDNC
;
A
#
# COMPACT_ATOMS: atom_id res chain seq x y z
N MET A 1 -16.06 -9.70 -4.01
CA MET A 1 -15.67 -9.21 -2.66
C MET A 1 -15.83 -7.70 -2.57
N ASN A 2 -16.37 -7.20 -1.47
CA ASN A 2 -16.33 -5.77 -1.16
C ASN A 2 -15.00 -5.39 -0.47
N GLN A 3 -14.75 -4.07 -0.31
CA GLN A 3 -13.49 -3.58 0.28
C GLN A 3 -13.22 -4.08 1.72
N SER A 4 -14.27 -4.27 2.52
CA SER A 4 -14.09 -4.79 3.87
C SER A 4 -13.69 -6.27 3.88
N GLU A 5 -14.27 -7.04 2.97
CA GLU A 5 -13.95 -8.46 2.79
C GLU A 5 -12.52 -8.63 2.27
N ARG A 6 -12.12 -7.86 1.24
CA ARG A 6 -10.74 -7.85 0.73
C ARG A 6 -9.73 -7.54 1.82
N ARG A 7 -9.97 -6.49 2.59
CA ARG A 7 -9.08 -6.07 3.68
C ARG A 7 -8.94 -7.16 4.74
N ARG A 8 -10.04 -7.78 5.16
CA ARG A 8 -10.00 -8.88 6.13
C ARG A 8 -9.28 -10.10 5.59
N TYR A 9 -9.53 -10.46 4.35
CA TYR A 9 -8.82 -11.55 3.68
C TYR A 9 -7.30 -11.32 3.68
N LEU A 10 -6.85 -10.14 3.25
CA LEU A 10 -5.42 -9.79 3.23
C LEU A 10 -4.79 -9.85 4.62
N ILE A 11 -5.47 -9.33 5.65
CA ILE A 11 -4.99 -9.42 7.04
C ILE A 11 -4.86 -10.89 7.46
N GLN A 12 -5.86 -11.70 7.18
CA GLN A 12 -5.85 -13.11 7.55
C GLN A 12 -4.73 -13.90 6.88
N GLU A 13 -4.50 -13.70 5.59
CA GLU A 13 -3.42 -14.37 4.87
C GLU A 13 -2.04 -13.93 5.40
N LEU A 14 -1.82 -12.64 5.60
CA LEU A 14 -0.57 -12.13 6.13
C LEU A 14 -0.29 -12.59 7.58
N THR A 15 -1.31 -12.74 8.40
CA THR A 15 -1.14 -13.26 9.77
C THR A 15 -0.81 -14.74 9.79
N LYS A 16 -1.31 -15.53 8.83
CA LYS A 16 -0.98 -16.96 8.70
C LYS A 16 0.49 -17.21 8.32
N GLU A 17 1.12 -16.27 7.62
CA GLU A 17 2.52 -16.40 7.20
C GLU A 17 3.52 -16.46 8.37
N ASN A 18 3.15 -15.90 9.53
CA ASN A 18 4.04 -15.88 10.69
C ASN A 18 3.32 -16.40 11.95
N PRO A 19 3.78 -17.53 12.52
CA PRO A 19 3.18 -18.11 13.72
C PRO A 19 3.06 -17.16 14.93
N GLN A 20 3.90 -16.13 15.01
CA GLN A 20 3.84 -15.10 16.06
C GLN A 20 2.52 -14.31 16.03
N TYR A 21 1.83 -14.29 14.89
CA TYR A 21 0.58 -13.53 14.68
C TYR A 21 -0.68 -14.41 14.78
N ASN A 22 -0.55 -15.71 15.07
CA ASN A 22 -1.69 -16.64 15.12
C ASN A 22 -2.80 -16.22 16.12
N ASN A 23 -2.44 -15.50 17.17
CA ASN A 23 -3.37 -15.00 18.18
C ASN A 23 -3.79 -13.55 17.98
N LEU A 24 -3.38 -12.93 16.87
CA LEU A 24 -3.67 -11.53 16.59
C LEU A 24 -5.14 -11.39 16.21
N GLN A 25 -5.89 -10.61 16.99
CA GLN A 25 -7.30 -10.34 16.71
C GLN A 25 -7.42 -9.20 15.71
N ILE A 26 -8.27 -9.41 14.69
CA ILE A 26 -8.57 -8.36 13.73
C ILE A 26 -9.43 -7.31 14.42
N PRO A 27 -9.04 -6.03 14.41
CA PRO A 27 -9.80 -4.95 15.01
C PRO A 27 -11.21 -4.82 14.42
N GLN A 28 -12.11 -4.18 15.17
CA GLN A 28 -13.50 -4.00 14.75
C GLN A 28 -13.67 -2.79 13.82
N THR A 29 -12.86 -1.73 14.00
CA THR A 29 -12.99 -0.51 13.23
C THR A 29 -12.23 -0.60 11.89
N LYS A 30 -12.76 0.11 10.89
CA LYS A 30 -12.16 0.20 9.55
C LYS A 30 -10.75 0.79 9.61
N GLU A 31 -10.57 1.82 10.40
CA GLU A 31 -9.33 2.58 10.54
C GLU A 31 -8.22 1.70 11.13
N GLU A 32 -8.52 1.02 12.23
CA GLU A 32 -7.57 0.09 12.86
C GLU A 32 -7.22 -1.09 11.95
N GLN A 33 -8.21 -1.61 11.20
CA GLN A 33 -7.95 -2.66 10.21
C GLN A 33 -7.02 -2.19 9.09
N LYS A 34 -7.18 -0.95 8.60
CA LYS A 34 -6.29 -0.36 7.60
C LYS A 34 -4.86 -0.19 8.14
N GLN A 35 -4.74 0.29 9.37
CA GLN A 35 -3.44 0.44 10.02
C GLN A 35 -2.76 -0.92 10.25
N LEU A 36 -3.51 -1.92 10.69
CA LEU A 36 -3.01 -3.28 10.86
C LEU A 36 -2.54 -3.87 9.52
N LEU A 37 -3.37 -3.79 8.47
CA LEU A 37 -3.00 -4.30 7.15
C LEU A 37 -1.71 -3.64 6.63
N ARG A 38 -1.61 -2.32 6.73
CA ARG A 38 -0.41 -1.59 6.35
C ARG A 38 0.81 -2.06 7.14
N SER A 39 0.69 -2.22 8.45
CA SER A 39 1.78 -2.68 9.31
C SER A 39 2.26 -4.08 8.91
N LEU A 40 1.33 -4.99 8.63
CA LEU A 40 1.65 -6.35 8.19
C LEU A 40 2.35 -6.36 6.83
N MET A 41 1.89 -5.55 5.87
CA MET A 41 2.54 -5.40 4.57
C MET A 41 3.97 -4.84 4.71
N ASN A 42 4.17 -3.84 5.57
CA ASN A 42 5.47 -3.20 5.76
C ASN A 42 6.54 -4.14 6.34
N ILE A 43 6.14 -5.03 7.26
CA ILE A 43 7.08 -5.96 7.92
C ILE A 43 7.20 -7.30 7.21
N ARG A 44 6.42 -7.54 6.16
CA ARG A 44 6.45 -8.80 5.42
C ARG A 44 7.80 -8.99 4.75
N VAL A 45 8.44 -10.11 5.01
CA VAL A 45 9.65 -10.51 4.28
C VAL A 45 9.29 -10.98 2.87
N ALA A 46 10.24 -10.84 1.94
CA ALA A 46 10.05 -11.30 0.56
C ALA A 46 9.81 -12.82 0.53
N SER A 47 8.61 -13.23 0.16
CA SER A 47 8.21 -14.62 -0.01
C SER A 47 7.19 -14.72 -1.13
N PRO A 48 7.05 -15.89 -1.79
CA PRO A 48 6.03 -16.08 -2.80
C PRO A 48 4.63 -15.79 -2.28
N ILE A 49 3.77 -15.29 -3.15
CA ILE A 49 2.34 -15.08 -2.90
C ILE A 49 1.53 -15.89 -3.91
N SER A 50 0.29 -16.23 -3.56
CA SER A 50 -0.64 -16.84 -4.50
C SER A 50 -1.18 -15.79 -5.49
N ASP A 51 -1.58 -16.25 -6.67
CA ASP A 51 -2.24 -15.38 -7.66
C ASP A 51 -3.52 -14.76 -7.10
N GLU A 52 -4.25 -15.50 -6.29
CA GLU A 52 -5.46 -15.00 -5.60
C GLU A 52 -5.13 -13.84 -4.65
N PHE A 53 -4.07 -14.00 -3.83
CA PHE A 53 -3.63 -12.92 -2.93
C PHE A 53 -3.23 -11.68 -3.72
N ALA A 54 -2.43 -11.84 -4.79
CA ALA A 54 -1.99 -10.75 -5.65
C ALA A 54 -3.18 -10.01 -6.27
N GLN A 55 -4.14 -10.74 -6.82
CA GLN A 55 -5.34 -10.15 -7.42
C GLN A 55 -6.16 -9.36 -6.40
N ILE A 56 -6.44 -9.94 -5.24
CA ILE A 56 -7.23 -9.28 -4.19
C ILE A 56 -6.51 -8.05 -3.65
N GLN A 57 -5.19 -8.11 -3.49
CA GLN A 57 -4.37 -6.97 -3.10
C GLN A 57 -4.46 -5.84 -4.12
N ASP A 58 -4.30 -6.14 -5.41
CA ASP A 58 -4.36 -5.15 -6.48
C ASP A 58 -5.74 -4.48 -6.55
N GLU A 59 -6.80 -5.26 -6.44
CA GLU A 59 -8.17 -4.72 -6.39
C GLU A 59 -8.37 -3.82 -5.17
N TYR A 60 -7.88 -4.25 -4.00
CA TYR A 60 -7.99 -3.47 -2.76
C TYR A 60 -7.25 -2.13 -2.86
N LEU A 61 -5.99 -2.15 -3.27
CA LEU A 61 -5.16 -0.95 -3.37
C LEU A 61 -5.67 0.00 -4.45
N THR A 62 -6.11 -0.53 -5.58
CA THR A 62 -6.70 0.28 -6.67
C THR A 62 -7.94 1.03 -6.17
N GLU A 63 -8.82 0.37 -5.45
CA GLU A 63 -10.04 1.01 -4.93
C GLU A 63 -9.75 2.02 -3.82
N GLU A 64 -8.77 1.73 -2.95
CA GLU A 64 -8.30 2.70 -1.94
C GLU A 64 -7.74 3.96 -2.61
N ASN A 65 -6.95 3.83 -3.68
CA ASN A 65 -6.44 4.98 -4.42
C ASN A 65 -7.55 5.76 -5.11
N LYS A 66 -8.49 5.10 -5.76
CA LYS A 66 -9.65 5.76 -6.37
C LYS A 66 -10.47 6.54 -5.33
N SER A 67 -10.69 5.98 -4.15
CA SER A 67 -11.44 6.64 -3.09
C SER A 67 -10.77 7.90 -2.55
N ARG A 68 -9.43 7.97 -2.62
CA ARG A 68 -8.64 9.16 -2.26
C ARG A 68 -8.56 10.21 -3.37
N GLY A 69 -8.97 9.86 -4.58
CA GLY A 69 -8.91 10.69 -5.78
C GLY A 69 -7.55 10.61 -6.49
N ILE A 70 -7.61 10.28 -7.77
CA ILE A 70 -6.44 10.20 -8.65
C ILE A 70 -6.14 11.59 -9.20
N ILE A 71 -4.87 11.99 -9.17
CA ILE A 71 -4.37 13.26 -9.70
C ILE A 71 -3.76 13.00 -11.08
N GLN A 72 -4.25 13.70 -12.08
CA GLN A 72 -3.75 13.62 -13.46
C GLN A 72 -2.80 14.77 -13.76
N LEU A 73 -2.01 14.64 -14.83
CA LEU A 73 -1.07 15.68 -15.25
C LEU A 73 -1.76 17.02 -15.48
N GLU A 74 -2.97 16.99 -16.06
CA GLU A 74 -3.79 18.18 -16.34
C GLU A 74 -4.23 18.92 -15.08
N ASP A 75 -4.23 18.25 -13.93
CA ASP A 75 -4.55 18.84 -12.63
C ASP A 75 -3.37 19.60 -12.01
N LEU A 76 -2.17 19.46 -12.58
CA LEU A 76 -0.95 20.04 -12.07
C LEU A 76 -0.60 21.35 -12.77
N THR A 77 0.08 22.24 -12.04
CA THR A 77 0.60 23.49 -12.61
C THR A 77 1.98 23.28 -13.21
N GLU A 78 2.13 23.53 -14.50
CA GLU A 78 3.41 23.54 -15.17
C GLU A 78 4.20 24.79 -14.76
N ILE A 79 5.36 24.61 -14.13
CA ILE A 79 6.23 25.72 -13.69
C ILE A 79 7.28 26.09 -14.74
N LYS A 80 7.66 25.14 -15.59
CA LYS A 80 8.53 25.28 -16.74
C LYS A 80 8.17 24.16 -17.72
N LYS A 81 8.43 24.35 -19.00
CA LYS A 81 8.05 23.37 -20.04
C LYS A 81 8.44 21.93 -19.65
N GLY A 82 7.43 21.08 -19.48
CA GLY A 82 7.59 19.68 -19.07
C GLY A 82 7.92 19.46 -17.59
N ILE A 83 7.93 20.52 -16.76
CA ILE A 83 8.26 20.44 -15.33
C ILE A 83 7.07 20.92 -14.50
N TYR A 84 6.63 20.08 -13.58
CA TYR A 84 5.49 20.32 -12.69
C TYR A 84 5.96 20.24 -11.24
N LEU A 85 5.38 21.05 -10.36
CA LEU A 85 5.61 21.00 -8.93
C LEU A 85 4.29 20.67 -8.25
N TRP A 86 4.31 19.63 -7.42
CA TRP A 86 3.15 19.21 -6.66
C TRP A 86 3.59 18.65 -5.29
N GLN A 87 2.78 18.89 -4.28
CA GLN A 87 2.97 18.35 -2.94
C GLN A 87 1.76 17.52 -2.54
N GLY A 88 1.98 16.27 -2.19
CA GLY A 88 0.92 15.35 -1.78
C GLY A 88 1.39 13.90 -1.75
N ASP A 89 0.43 13.00 -1.63
CA ASP A 89 0.67 11.56 -1.64
C ASP A 89 0.99 11.09 -3.08
N ILE A 90 2.22 10.71 -3.33
CA ILE A 90 2.73 10.30 -4.65
C ILE A 90 1.94 9.12 -5.25
N THR A 91 1.35 8.25 -4.41
CA THR A 91 0.55 7.11 -4.88
C THR A 91 -0.74 7.52 -5.57
N ARG A 92 -1.17 8.79 -5.42
CA ARG A 92 -2.35 9.35 -6.09
C ARG A 92 -2.06 9.87 -7.50
N LEU A 93 -0.80 10.04 -7.88
CA LEU A 93 -0.43 10.54 -9.21
C LEU A 93 -0.62 9.46 -10.28
N LYS A 94 -1.33 9.80 -11.36
CA LYS A 94 -1.42 8.96 -12.55
C LYS A 94 -0.19 9.22 -13.44
N VAL A 95 0.88 8.52 -13.18
CA VAL A 95 2.17 8.63 -13.89
C VAL A 95 2.66 7.25 -14.30
N SER A 96 3.55 7.21 -15.29
CA SER A 96 4.09 5.95 -15.82
C SER A 96 5.17 5.34 -14.94
N ALA A 97 5.89 6.17 -14.18
CA ALA A 97 6.96 5.73 -13.28
C ALA A 97 7.19 6.75 -12.16
N ILE A 98 7.74 6.27 -11.06
CA ILE A 98 8.22 7.10 -9.94
C ILE A 98 9.66 6.74 -9.62
N VAL A 99 10.39 7.70 -9.03
CA VAL A 99 11.73 7.45 -8.49
C VAL A 99 11.59 7.11 -7.01
N ASN A 100 12.09 5.96 -6.60
CA ASN A 100 12.16 5.53 -5.22
C ASN A 100 13.61 5.60 -4.72
N ALA A 101 13.84 6.33 -3.63
CA ALA A 101 15.12 6.35 -2.93
C ALA A 101 15.28 5.09 -2.06
N ALA A 102 15.39 3.94 -2.71
CA ALA A 102 15.45 2.64 -2.05
C ALA A 102 16.76 2.44 -1.28
N ASN A 103 16.74 1.52 -0.30
CA ASN A 103 17.97 1.03 0.32
C ASN A 103 18.74 0.12 -0.65
N SER A 104 20.01 -0.19 -0.32
CA SER A 104 20.89 -1.01 -1.18
C SER A 104 20.39 -2.45 -1.37
N GLY A 105 19.56 -2.97 -0.48
CA GLY A 105 18.93 -4.27 -0.59
C GLY A 105 17.72 -4.28 -1.52
N MET A 106 17.23 -3.11 -1.94
CA MET A 106 16.02 -2.93 -2.74
C MET A 106 14.78 -3.60 -2.11
N THR A 107 14.73 -3.58 -0.79
CA THR A 107 13.64 -4.13 0.02
C THR A 107 13.00 -3.01 0.85
N GLY A 108 11.79 -3.23 1.37
CA GLY A 108 11.14 -2.28 2.27
C GLY A 108 11.94 -2.00 3.54
N CYS A 109 11.53 -1.03 4.34
CA CYS A 109 12.24 -0.66 5.57
C CYS A 109 11.89 -1.53 6.78
N TYR A 110 10.92 -2.41 6.67
CA TYR A 110 10.42 -3.32 7.72
C TYR A 110 9.97 -2.64 9.02
N GLN A 111 9.69 -1.35 8.98
CA GLN A 111 9.12 -0.61 10.11
C GLN A 111 7.60 -0.54 9.98
N PRO A 112 6.82 -1.10 10.93
CA PRO A 112 5.37 -1.29 10.78
C PRO A 112 4.58 -0.03 10.46
N CYS A 113 4.96 1.09 11.09
CA CYS A 113 4.24 2.37 10.98
C CYS A 113 5.03 3.44 10.20
N HIS A 114 6.11 3.09 9.52
CA HIS A 114 6.93 4.05 8.80
C HIS A 114 6.28 4.47 7.47
N ASN A 115 6.22 5.77 7.22
CA ASN A 115 5.66 6.38 6.02
C ASN A 115 6.78 6.77 5.02
N CYS A 116 7.66 5.85 4.70
CA CYS A 116 8.63 6.06 3.63
C CYS A 116 8.05 5.64 2.28
N ILE A 117 8.71 6.06 1.20
CA ILE A 117 8.27 5.72 -0.17
C ILE A 117 8.30 4.21 -0.43
N ASP A 118 9.17 3.45 0.25
CA ASP A 118 9.23 1.99 0.14
C ASP A 118 7.98 1.29 0.68
N ASN A 119 7.23 1.96 1.57
CA ASN A 119 6.06 1.41 2.25
C ASN A 119 4.75 2.11 1.85
N CYS A 120 4.75 2.89 0.78
CA CYS A 120 3.56 3.57 0.26
C CYS A 120 2.68 2.68 -0.60
#